data_b5a943a600c94ebe54a6574bbbf34b6e
#
_entry.id   b5a943a600c94ebe54a6574bbbf34b6e
#
_cell.length_a   1.000
_cell.length_b   1.000
_cell.length_c   1.000
_cell.angle_alpha   90.00
_cell.angle_beta   90.00
_cell.angle_gamma   90.00
#
_symmetry.space_group_name_H-M   'P 1'
#
loop_
_entity.id
_entity.type
_entity.pdbx_description
1 polymer ?
#
loop_
_entity_poly.entity_id
_entity_poly.type
_entity_poly.pdbx_seq_one_letter_code
_entity_poly.pdbx_strand_id
1 'polypeptide(L)'
;GPMTRTVRDAALMLDIMVGYDTKDPYTASVKVAGPPRGGSYASNLSDVPLTKCRIGVLNSVFGREHSAECNSVNDVVRESLSRIATTGATLIDIDIPDIDYYINLSSTYFSRSRFDIQNFLEAHPIIKDVSFESIHSSKKYHQALPLFENMGAPKSFKHPYEDPDYAKRLEVQQDFQRLIIGVMAVHNLDVIAFPSVQIPAPFVSDVVGTLFRHHFPTNTSIASQLHHPAISIPVGFTEKSGLP
;
A
#
# COMPACT_ATOMS: atom_id res chain seq x y z
N GLY A 1 -9.76 1.90 0.37
CA GLY A 1 -10.52 0.74 -0.06
C GLY A 1 -11.46 0.25 1.03
N PRO A 2 -12.33 -0.75 0.74
CA PRO A 2 -13.27 -1.27 1.71
C PRO A 2 -12.56 -1.96 2.89
N MET A 3 -13.04 -1.71 4.10
CA MET A 3 -12.61 -2.39 5.33
C MET A 3 -13.77 -3.25 5.84
N THR A 4 -13.60 -4.56 5.81
CA THR A 4 -14.67 -5.52 6.06
C THR A 4 -14.17 -6.71 6.87
N ARG A 5 -15.09 -7.57 7.32
CA ARG A 5 -14.75 -8.79 8.06
C ARG A 5 -14.43 -9.99 7.17
N THR A 6 -14.91 -9.96 5.93
CA THR A 6 -14.71 -11.07 4.99
C THR A 6 -14.29 -10.56 3.62
N VAL A 7 -13.59 -11.38 2.85
CA VAL A 7 -13.25 -11.08 1.45
C VAL A 7 -14.51 -10.90 0.60
N ARG A 8 -15.58 -11.65 0.88
CA ARG A 8 -16.86 -11.52 0.19
C ARG A 8 -17.48 -10.14 0.40
N ASP A 9 -17.48 -9.64 1.65
CA ASP A 9 -18.02 -8.31 1.94
C ASP A 9 -17.16 -7.23 1.30
N ALA A 10 -15.82 -7.42 1.27
CA ALA A 10 -14.92 -6.51 0.56
C ALA A 10 -15.24 -6.45 -0.94
N ALA A 11 -15.50 -7.60 -1.56
CA ALA A 11 -15.86 -7.67 -2.97
C ALA A 11 -17.24 -7.02 -3.26
N LEU A 12 -18.23 -7.23 -2.39
CA LEU A 12 -19.55 -6.59 -2.48
C LEU A 12 -19.44 -5.05 -2.36
N MET A 13 -18.63 -4.56 -1.40
CA MET A 13 -18.38 -3.14 -1.29
C MET A 13 -17.63 -2.59 -2.51
N LEU A 14 -16.66 -3.35 -3.02
CA LEU A 14 -15.90 -2.95 -4.20
C LEU A 14 -16.82 -2.85 -5.44
N ASP A 15 -17.78 -3.76 -5.61
CA ASP A 15 -18.79 -3.69 -6.68
C ASP A 15 -19.59 -2.38 -6.68
N ILE A 16 -19.80 -1.80 -5.49
CA ILE A 16 -20.51 -0.52 -5.34
C ILE A 16 -19.58 0.67 -5.55
N MET A 17 -18.32 0.57 -5.10
CA MET A 17 -17.38 1.69 -5.07
C MET A 17 -16.65 1.90 -6.39
N VAL A 18 -16.42 0.83 -7.16
CA VAL A 18 -15.66 0.92 -8.43
C VAL A 18 -16.50 1.59 -9.51
N GLY A 19 -15.93 2.60 -10.12
CA GLY A 19 -16.59 3.31 -11.21
C GLY A 19 -15.74 4.46 -11.74
N TYR A 20 -16.19 5.05 -12.83
CA TYR A 20 -15.58 6.27 -13.37
C TYR A 20 -16.17 7.50 -12.69
N ASP A 21 -15.31 8.29 -12.07
CA ASP A 21 -15.64 9.61 -11.52
C ASP A 21 -14.97 10.69 -12.37
N THR A 22 -15.78 11.63 -12.90
CA THR A 22 -15.27 12.74 -13.70
C THR A 22 -14.38 13.71 -12.93
N LYS A 23 -14.44 13.68 -11.59
CA LYS A 23 -13.61 14.50 -10.71
C LYS A 23 -12.31 13.82 -10.29
N ASP A 24 -12.17 12.51 -10.56
CA ASP A 24 -10.97 11.74 -10.29
C ASP A 24 -10.45 11.10 -11.59
N PRO A 25 -9.47 11.72 -12.26
CA PRO A 25 -8.94 11.21 -13.54
C PRO A 25 -8.29 9.83 -13.43
N TYR A 26 -7.83 9.42 -12.25
CA TYR A 26 -7.25 8.08 -12.06
C TYR A 26 -8.27 6.96 -12.23
N THR A 27 -9.57 7.25 -12.04
CA THR A 27 -10.64 6.26 -12.24
C THR A 27 -10.92 5.97 -13.72
N ALA A 28 -10.36 6.75 -14.65
CA ALA A 28 -10.56 6.55 -16.08
C ALA A 28 -10.09 5.17 -16.58
N SER A 29 -9.08 4.59 -15.94
CA SER A 29 -8.57 3.24 -16.26
C SER A 29 -9.64 2.14 -16.14
N VAL A 30 -10.64 2.33 -15.31
CA VAL A 30 -11.81 1.42 -15.18
C VAL A 30 -12.53 1.22 -16.52
N LYS A 31 -12.58 2.26 -17.37
CA LYS A 31 -13.22 2.17 -18.70
C LYS A 31 -12.46 1.29 -19.67
N VAL A 32 -11.13 1.20 -19.51
CA VAL A 32 -10.27 0.36 -20.33
C VAL A 32 -10.20 -1.06 -19.79
N ALA A 33 -10.08 -1.20 -18.47
CA ALA A 33 -10.04 -2.51 -17.80
C ALA A 33 -11.37 -3.28 -17.94
N GLY A 34 -12.48 -2.54 -18.02
CA GLY A 34 -13.82 -3.13 -18.07
C GLY A 34 -14.28 -3.70 -16.71
N PRO A 35 -15.49 -4.22 -16.65
CA PRO A 35 -16.01 -4.86 -15.46
C PRO A 35 -15.28 -6.20 -15.19
N PRO A 36 -15.26 -6.69 -13.95
CA PRO A 36 -14.75 -8.02 -13.66
C PRO A 36 -15.54 -9.08 -14.41
N ARG A 37 -14.93 -10.26 -14.63
CA ARG A 37 -15.62 -11.40 -15.25
C ARG A 37 -16.93 -11.68 -14.50
N GLY A 38 -18.03 -11.84 -15.23
CA GLY A 38 -19.36 -12.00 -14.63
C GLY A 38 -20.00 -10.71 -14.13
N GLY A 39 -19.38 -9.54 -14.33
CA GLY A 39 -19.94 -8.25 -14.00
C GLY A 39 -19.89 -7.85 -12.53
N SER A 40 -19.29 -8.67 -11.66
CA SER A 40 -19.19 -8.44 -10.22
C SER A 40 -17.96 -9.11 -9.63
N TYR A 41 -17.24 -8.42 -8.75
CA TYR A 41 -16.14 -9.00 -7.98
C TYR A 41 -16.63 -10.10 -7.04
N ALA A 42 -17.81 -9.92 -6.43
CA ALA A 42 -18.38 -10.89 -5.51
C ALA A 42 -18.88 -12.16 -6.20
N SER A 43 -19.36 -12.07 -7.45
CA SER A 43 -19.80 -13.25 -8.20
C SER A 43 -18.66 -14.15 -8.67
N ASN A 44 -17.46 -13.62 -8.71
CA ASN A 44 -16.25 -14.36 -9.11
C ASN A 44 -15.48 -15.00 -7.94
N LEU A 45 -15.96 -14.80 -6.72
CA LEU A 45 -15.46 -15.54 -5.56
C LEU A 45 -15.94 -16.99 -5.64
N SER A 46 -15.34 -17.73 -6.54
CA SER A 46 -15.63 -19.15 -6.72
C SER A 46 -14.75 -19.98 -5.79
N ASP A 47 -15.20 -21.18 -5.50
CA ASP A 47 -14.44 -22.23 -4.84
C ASP A 47 -13.33 -22.77 -5.79
N VAL A 48 -12.45 -21.87 -6.26
CA VAL A 48 -11.28 -22.30 -7.04
C VAL A 48 -10.40 -23.10 -6.10
N PRO A 49 -10.13 -24.37 -6.41
CA PRO A 49 -9.22 -25.15 -5.57
C PRO A 49 -7.86 -24.48 -5.51
N LEU A 50 -7.35 -24.24 -4.31
CA LEU A 50 -6.02 -23.67 -4.11
C LEU A 50 -4.89 -24.52 -4.72
N THR A 51 -5.19 -25.80 -5.02
CA THR A 51 -4.27 -26.73 -5.71
C THR A 51 -3.75 -26.23 -7.05
N LYS A 52 -4.42 -25.24 -7.66
CA LYS A 52 -3.97 -24.62 -8.92
C LYS A 52 -3.32 -23.27 -8.73
N CYS A 53 -3.34 -22.74 -7.50
CA CYS A 53 -2.78 -21.42 -7.22
C CYS A 53 -1.26 -21.47 -7.07
N ARG A 54 -0.59 -20.53 -7.71
CA ARG A 54 0.85 -20.32 -7.63
C ARG A 54 1.09 -18.98 -6.94
N ILE A 55 1.67 -19.03 -5.75
CA ILE A 55 1.83 -17.89 -4.85
C ILE A 55 3.31 -17.58 -4.73
N GLY A 56 3.73 -16.41 -5.20
CA GLY A 56 5.08 -15.89 -4.97
C GLY A 56 5.20 -15.34 -3.54
N VAL A 57 6.14 -15.86 -2.77
CA VAL A 57 6.45 -15.34 -1.43
C VAL A 57 7.60 -14.35 -1.56
N LEU A 58 7.30 -13.04 -1.40
CA LEU A 58 8.29 -11.98 -1.56
C LEU A 58 9.13 -11.85 -0.28
N ASN A 59 10.22 -12.60 -0.21
CA ASN A 59 11.08 -12.67 0.97
C ASN A 59 11.80 -11.36 1.28
N SER A 60 12.09 -10.56 0.24
CA SER A 60 12.83 -9.28 0.38
C SER A 60 12.17 -8.28 1.32
N VAL A 61 10.87 -8.41 1.60
CA VAL A 61 10.11 -7.45 2.42
C VAL A 61 9.58 -8.03 3.74
N PHE A 62 10.00 -9.24 4.09
CA PHE A 62 9.85 -9.71 5.47
C PHE A 62 10.76 -8.89 6.39
N GLY A 63 10.36 -8.70 7.65
CA GLY A 63 11.14 -7.91 8.60
C GLY A 63 12.53 -8.50 8.81
N ARG A 64 13.58 -7.68 8.57
CA ARG A 64 14.99 -8.11 8.60
C ARG A 64 15.72 -7.74 9.89
N GLU A 65 15.11 -6.88 10.71
CA GLU A 65 15.76 -6.37 11.93
C GLU A 65 15.83 -7.42 13.03
N HIS A 66 15.79 -8.65 12.84
CA HIS A 66 15.89 -9.73 13.87
C HIS A 66 15.35 -9.36 15.26
N SER A 67 14.46 -8.36 15.33
CA SER A 67 13.78 -7.95 16.54
C SER A 67 12.68 -8.97 16.88
N ALA A 68 12.33 -9.08 18.15
CA ALA A 68 11.23 -9.95 18.57
C ALA A 68 9.90 -9.57 17.91
N GLU A 69 9.71 -8.28 17.60
CA GLU A 69 8.55 -7.76 16.92
C GLU A 69 8.49 -8.21 15.45
N CYS A 70 9.60 -8.07 14.71
CA CYS A 70 9.69 -8.55 13.32
C CYS A 70 9.52 -10.06 13.24
N ASN A 71 10.18 -10.81 14.14
CA ASN A 71 10.07 -12.25 14.15
C ASN A 71 8.64 -12.70 14.40
N SER A 72 7.91 -12.06 15.34
CA SER A 72 6.53 -12.42 15.64
C SER A 72 5.59 -12.27 14.42
N VAL A 73 5.76 -11.23 13.61
CA VAL A 73 5.00 -11.06 12.36
C VAL A 73 5.42 -12.07 11.30
N ASN A 74 6.73 -12.23 11.12
CA ASN A 74 7.27 -13.18 10.14
C ASN A 74 6.77 -14.60 10.41
N ASP A 75 6.77 -15.03 11.68
CA ASP A 75 6.36 -16.39 12.09
C ASP A 75 4.87 -16.63 11.78
N VAL A 76 3.99 -15.67 12.12
CA VAL A 76 2.55 -15.77 11.84
C VAL A 76 2.29 -15.87 10.34
N VAL A 77 2.95 -15.03 9.53
CA VAL A 77 2.77 -15.05 8.08
C VAL A 77 3.29 -16.35 7.47
N ARG A 78 4.50 -16.82 7.88
CA ARG A 78 5.07 -18.07 7.39
C ARG A 78 4.25 -19.29 7.78
N GLU A 79 3.72 -19.33 9.00
CA GLU A 79 2.81 -20.39 9.43
C GLU A 79 1.54 -20.42 8.58
N SER A 80 0.95 -19.25 8.31
CA SER A 80 -0.23 -19.16 7.45
C SER A 80 0.06 -19.64 6.03
N LEU A 81 1.19 -19.23 5.44
CA LEU A 81 1.64 -19.69 4.12
C LEU A 81 1.83 -21.22 4.12
N SER A 82 2.43 -21.77 5.17
CA SER A 82 2.61 -23.22 5.32
C SER A 82 1.25 -23.94 5.34
N ARG A 83 0.26 -23.41 6.05
CA ARG A 83 -1.11 -23.96 6.04
C ARG A 83 -1.75 -23.90 4.64
N ILE A 84 -1.53 -22.80 3.91
CA ILE A 84 -2.00 -22.68 2.52
C ILE A 84 -1.34 -23.75 1.64
N ALA A 85 -0.05 -24.00 1.80
CA ALA A 85 0.63 -25.06 1.05
C ALA A 85 0.02 -26.45 1.29
N THR A 86 -0.44 -26.75 2.52
CA THR A 86 -1.10 -28.05 2.81
C THR A 86 -2.42 -28.24 2.06
N THR A 87 -3.04 -27.17 1.56
CA THR A 87 -4.24 -27.25 0.70
C THR A 87 -3.91 -27.54 -0.76
N GLY A 88 -2.62 -27.64 -1.11
CA GLY A 88 -2.12 -27.96 -2.44
C GLY A 88 -1.72 -26.74 -3.28
N ALA A 89 -1.74 -25.53 -2.73
CA ALA A 89 -1.16 -24.38 -3.39
C ALA A 89 0.37 -24.51 -3.54
N THR A 90 0.92 -24.02 -4.63
CA THR A 90 2.36 -23.98 -4.86
C THR A 90 2.91 -22.65 -4.36
N LEU A 91 3.79 -22.70 -3.35
CA LEU A 91 4.55 -21.54 -2.92
C LEU A 91 5.88 -21.48 -3.66
N ILE A 92 6.24 -20.28 -4.09
CA ILE A 92 7.48 -20.02 -4.82
C ILE A 92 8.18 -18.85 -4.16
N ASP A 93 9.36 -19.10 -3.60
CA ASP A 93 10.17 -18.04 -3.02
C ASP A 93 10.64 -17.10 -4.15
N ILE A 94 10.40 -15.82 -3.95
CA ILE A 94 10.84 -14.77 -4.87
C ILE A 94 11.54 -13.68 -4.09
N ASP A 95 12.57 -13.13 -4.71
CA ASP A 95 13.29 -11.96 -4.23
C ASP A 95 13.39 -10.92 -5.33
N ILE A 96 13.34 -9.66 -4.95
CA ILE A 96 13.59 -8.54 -5.83
C ILE A 96 14.87 -7.87 -5.37
N PRO A 97 15.96 -7.98 -6.15
CA PRO A 97 17.19 -7.28 -5.84
C PRO A 97 16.96 -5.77 -5.73
N ASP A 98 17.61 -5.14 -4.75
CA ASP A 98 17.56 -3.70 -4.54
C ASP A 98 16.13 -3.13 -4.36
N ILE A 99 15.21 -3.93 -3.79
CA ILE A 99 13.82 -3.52 -3.60
C ILE A 99 13.68 -2.18 -2.85
N ASP A 100 14.56 -1.92 -1.90
CA ASP A 100 14.56 -0.68 -1.13
C ASP A 100 14.86 0.54 -2.02
N TYR A 101 15.71 0.39 -3.03
CA TYR A 101 15.93 1.44 -4.04
C TYR A 101 14.63 1.76 -4.78
N TYR A 102 13.92 0.73 -5.24
CA TYR A 102 12.65 0.90 -5.94
C TYR A 102 11.59 1.52 -5.04
N ILE A 103 11.41 1.03 -3.81
CA ILE A 103 10.40 1.55 -2.87
C ILE A 103 10.68 3.03 -2.56
N ASN A 104 11.93 3.40 -2.28
CA ASN A 104 12.28 4.76 -1.90
C ASN A 104 12.19 5.73 -3.08
N LEU A 105 12.69 5.34 -4.25
CA LEU A 105 12.78 6.25 -5.38
C LEU A 105 11.50 6.33 -6.20
N SER A 106 10.66 5.30 -6.22
CA SER A 106 9.35 5.35 -6.91
C SER A 106 8.32 6.23 -6.18
N SER A 107 8.58 6.62 -4.93
CA SER A 107 7.66 7.46 -4.16
C SER A 107 7.65 8.89 -4.67
N THR A 108 6.47 9.36 -5.08
CA THR A 108 6.22 10.77 -5.44
C THR A 108 5.54 11.55 -4.30
N TYR A 109 5.46 10.95 -3.11
CA TYR A 109 4.69 11.49 -2.00
C TYR A 109 5.10 12.92 -1.63
N PHE A 110 6.39 13.17 -1.38
CA PHE A 110 6.86 14.51 -1.02
C PHE A 110 6.84 15.50 -2.19
N SER A 111 7.02 15.01 -3.41
CA SER A 111 7.01 15.87 -4.60
C SER A 111 5.61 16.39 -4.93
N ARG A 112 4.56 15.62 -4.61
CA ARG A 112 3.19 15.90 -5.06
C ARG A 112 2.23 16.32 -3.97
N SER A 113 2.34 15.78 -2.76
CA SER A 113 1.24 15.87 -1.77
C SER A 113 0.84 17.30 -1.44
N ARG A 114 1.78 18.24 -1.30
CA ARG A 114 1.47 19.65 -1.03
C ARG A 114 0.67 20.27 -2.19
N PHE A 115 1.12 20.04 -3.42
CA PHE A 115 0.45 20.50 -4.64
C PHE A 115 -0.94 19.91 -4.78
N ASP A 116 -1.08 18.60 -4.61
CA ASP A 116 -2.35 17.90 -4.76
C ASP A 116 -3.36 18.30 -3.68
N ILE A 117 -2.91 18.50 -2.43
CA ILE A 117 -3.77 19.02 -1.34
C ILE A 117 -4.24 20.43 -1.67
N GLN A 118 -3.36 21.29 -2.14
CA GLN A 118 -3.73 22.67 -2.49
C GLN A 118 -4.76 22.69 -3.63
N ASN A 119 -4.53 21.91 -4.69
CA ASN A 119 -5.49 21.78 -5.81
C ASN A 119 -6.85 21.24 -5.36
N PHE A 120 -6.85 20.27 -4.44
CA PHE A 120 -8.09 19.76 -3.87
C PHE A 120 -8.87 20.84 -3.12
N LEU A 121 -8.19 21.62 -2.28
CA LEU A 121 -8.83 22.71 -1.53
C LEU A 121 -9.42 23.76 -2.46
N GLU A 122 -8.69 24.15 -3.50
CA GLU A 122 -9.13 25.15 -4.50
C GLU A 122 -10.32 24.65 -5.35
N ALA A 123 -10.36 23.36 -5.66
CA ALA A 123 -11.46 22.77 -6.43
C ALA A 123 -12.78 22.64 -5.66
N HIS A 124 -12.76 22.88 -4.33
CA HIS A 124 -13.95 22.74 -3.48
C HIS A 124 -14.49 24.09 -3.01
N PRO A 125 -15.49 24.68 -3.69
CA PRO A 125 -15.97 26.05 -3.41
C PRO A 125 -16.58 26.24 -2.02
N ILE A 126 -16.92 25.15 -1.32
CA ILE A 126 -17.45 25.19 0.05
C ILE A 126 -16.30 25.49 1.05
N ILE A 127 -15.07 25.12 0.70
CA ILE A 127 -13.88 25.35 1.53
C ILE A 127 -13.32 26.74 1.16
N LYS A 128 -13.75 27.76 1.90
CA LYS A 128 -13.29 29.14 1.68
C LYS A 128 -12.13 29.47 2.62
N ASP A 129 -11.19 30.26 2.13
CA ASP A 129 -10.08 30.83 2.89
C ASP A 129 -9.19 29.78 3.60
N VAL A 130 -9.15 28.55 3.07
CA VAL A 130 -8.29 27.48 3.55
C VAL A 130 -7.30 27.11 2.45
N SER A 131 -6.03 27.15 2.81
CA SER A 131 -4.92 26.72 1.96
C SER A 131 -4.00 25.77 2.72
N PHE A 132 -3.16 25.04 2.02
CA PHE A 132 -2.12 24.23 2.65
C PHE A 132 -1.28 25.10 3.63
N GLU A 133 -0.88 26.29 3.19
CA GLU A 133 -0.12 27.24 4.00
C GLU A 133 -0.87 27.66 5.27
N SER A 134 -2.15 27.95 5.16
CA SER A 134 -2.96 28.39 6.32
C SER A 134 -3.12 27.28 7.36
N ILE A 135 -3.26 26.02 6.91
CA ILE A 135 -3.33 24.85 7.80
C ILE A 135 -1.98 24.65 8.48
N HIS A 136 -0.89 24.64 7.69
CA HIS A 136 0.48 24.40 8.18
C HIS A 136 0.93 25.48 9.16
N SER A 137 0.81 26.77 8.81
CA SER A 137 1.23 27.90 9.64
C SER A 137 0.44 28.04 10.94
N SER A 138 -0.87 27.74 10.89
CA SER A 138 -1.72 27.78 12.07
C SER A 138 -1.62 26.52 12.96
N LYS A 139 -0.81 25.51 12.54
CA LYS A 139 -0.64 24.22 13.23
C LYS A 139 -1.98 23.50 13.50
N LYS A 140 -2.97 23.69 12.61
CA LYS A 140 -4.30 23.04 12.72
C LYS A 140 -4.28 21.63 12.13
N TYR A 141 -3.33 20.83 12.55
CA TYR A 141 -3.21 19.40 12.19
C TYR A 141 -2.68 18.63 13.41
N HIS A 142 -2.84 17.31 13.38
CA HIS A 142 -2.42 16.47 14.50
C HIS A 142 -0.89 16.45 14.62
N GLN A 143 -0.37 16.57 15.85
CA GLN A 143 1.08 16.63 16.10
C GLN A 143 1.85 15.38 15.65
N ALA A 144 1.19 14.22 15.59
CA ALA A 144 1.77 12.97 15.09
C ALA A 144 1.68 12.84 13.56
N LEU A 145 1.73 13.95 12.82
CA LEU A 145 1.79 13.98 11.36
C LEU A 145 3.11 14.60 10.86
N PRO A 146 4.27 13.98 11.14
CA PRO A 146 5.57 14.54 10.74
C PRO A 146 5.71 14.67 9.23
N LEU A 147 5.04 13.82 8.45
CA LEU A 147 5.06 13.94 6.99
C LEU A 147 4.37 15.22 6.52
N PHE A 148 3.27 15.63 7.16
CA PHE A 148 2.60 16.90 6.86
C PHE A 148 3.48 18.11 7.26
N GLU A 149 4.12 18.02 8.42
CA GLU A 149 5.10 19.04 8.86
C GLU A 149 6.23 19.20 7.85
N ASN A 150 6.79 18.10 7.38
CA ASN A 150 7.88 18.10 6.39
C ASN A 150 7.46 18.67 5.03
N MET A 151 6.20 18.44 4.60
CA MET A 151 5.67 19.04 3.36
C MET A 151 5.54 20.55 3.43
N GLY A 152 5.42 21.14 4.62
CA GLY A 152 5.39 22.58 4.84
C GLY A 152 6.76 23.19 5.11
N ALA A 153 7.83 22.41 5.22
CA ALA A 153 9.17 22.91 5.49
C ALA A 153 9.67 23.85 4.37
N PRO A 154 10.55 24.84 4.67
CA PRO A 154 11.02 25.81 3.68
C PRO A 154 11.68 25.21 2.43
N LYS A 155 12.23 24.00 2.55
CA LYS A 155 12.90 23.28 1.45
C LYS A 155 11.96 22.27 0.75
N SER A 156 10.68 22.21 1.12
CA SER A 156 9.72 21.33 0.47
C SER A 156 9.28 21.89 -0.88
N PHE A 157 8.86 21.00 -1.77
CA PHE A 157 8.39 21.37 -3.10
C PHE A 157 6.95 21.88 -3.04
N LYS A 158 6.68 23.03 -3.67
CA LYS A 158 5.32 23.55 -3.87
C LYS A 158 4.66 22.96 -5.12
N HIS A 159 5.48 22.62 -6.09
CA HIS A 159 5.07 22.02 -7.35
C HIS A 159 5.94 20.79 -7.65
N PRO A 160 5.41 19.70 -8.21
CA PRO A 160 6.18 18.48 -8.49
C PRO A 160 7.45 18.72 -9.30
N TYR A 161 7.41 19.66 -10.26
CA TYR A 161 8.56 19.96 -11.12
C TYR A 161 9.68 20.77 -10.44
N GLU A 162 9.51 21.16 -9.18
CA GLU A 162 10.58 21.72 -8.37
C GLU A 162 11.49 20.61 -7.79
N ASP A 163 11.01 19.36 -7.74
CA ASP A 163 11.81 18.20 -7.38
C ASP A 163 12.68 17.79 -8.57
N PRO A 164 14.02 17.93 -8.47
CA PRO A 164 14.93 17.57 -9.56
C PRO A 164 14.87 16.07 -9.92
N ASP A 165 14.44 15.23 -8.98
CA ASP A 165 14.33 13.79 -9.18
C ASP A 165 12.93 13.35 -9.64
N TYR A 166 11.97 14.27 -9.83
CA TYR A 166 10.58 13.90 -10.11
C TYR A 166 10.42 13.00 -11.35
N ALA A 167 11.08 13.38 -12.46
CA ALA A 167 11.04 12.59 -13.69
C ALA A 167 11.64 11.18 -13.49
N LYS A 168 12.77 11.11 -12.77
CA LYS A 168 13.41 9.84 -12.41
C LYS A 168 12.53 8.98 -11.52
N ARG A 169 11.80 9.58 -10.57
CA ARG A 169 10.84 8.85 -9.72
C ARG A 169 9.74 8.18 -10.55
N LEU A 170 9.20 8.88 -11.54
CA LEU A 170 8.19 8.34 -12.44
C LEU A 170 8.74 7.21 -13.32
N GLU A 171 9.97 7.34 -13.80
CA GLU A 171 10.65 6.28 -14.55
C GLU A 171 10.86 5.03 -13.68
N VAL A 172 11.43 5.20 -12.49
CA VAL A 172 11.65 4.09 -11.55
C VAL A 172 10.34 3.44 -11.12
N GLN A 173 9.26 4.21 -10.99
CA GLN A 173 7.92 3.65 -10.71
C GLN A 173 7.49 2.69 -11.83
N GLN A 174 7.68 3.07 -13.09
CA GLN A 174 7.36 2.21 -14.23
C GLN A 174 8.29 1.00 -14.34
N ASP A 175 9.58 1.17 -14.04
CA ASP A 175 10.54 0.06 -14.01
C ASP A 175 10.19 -0.95 -12.94
N PHE A 176 9.85 -0.48 -11.75
CA PHE A 176 9.41 -1.34 -10.65
C PHE A 176 8.11 -2.08 -10.99
N GLN A 177 7.16 -1.40 -11.64
CA GLN A 177 5.93 -2.02 -12.12
C GLN A 177 6.24 -3.17 -13.11
N ARG A 178 7.11 -2.92 -14.10
CA ARG A 178 7.55 -3.93 -15.07
C ARG A 178 8.28 -5.09 -14.40
N LEU A 179 9.10 -4.80 -13.39
CA LEU A 179 9.85 -5.81 -12.64
C LEU A 179 8.90 -6.77 -11.90
N ILE A 180 7.91 -6.24 -11.17
CA ILE A 180 6.90 -7.05 -10.48
C ILE A 180 6.14 -7.94 -11.46
N ILE A 181 5.65 -7.37 -12.57
CA ILE A 181 4.92 -8.12 -13.59
C ILE A 181 5.83 -9.17 -14.23
N GLY A 182 7.11 -8.84 -14.49
CA GLY A 182 8.10 -9.76 -15.02
C GLY A 182 8.35 -10.96 -14.11
N VAL A 183 8.50 -10.73 -12.80
CA VAL A 183 8.64 -11.82 -11.82
C VAL A 183 7.40 -12.71 -11.81
N MET A 184 6.19 -12.12 -11.83
CA MET A 184 4.95 -12.89 -11.93
C MET A 184 4.91 -13.75 -13.20
N ALA A 185 5.29 -13.19 -14.33
CA ALA A 185 5.28 -13.89 -15.61
C ALA A 185 6.30 -15.05 -15.65
N VAL A 186 7.54 -14.81 -15.22
CA VAL A 186 8.61 -15.82 -15.20
C VAL A 186 8.23 -17.04 -14.36
N HIS A 187 7.61 -16.82 -13.22
CA HIS A 187 7.23 -17.87 -12.30
C HIS A 187 5.78 -18.35 -12.48
N ASN A 188 5.04 -17.79 -13.45
CA ASN A 188 3.62 -18.05 -13.66
C ASN A 188 2.81 -17.92 -12.37
N LEU A 189 2.95 -16.78 -11.68
CA LEU A 189 2.29 -16.51 -10.40
C LEU A 189 0.89 -15.95 -10.61
N ASP A 190 -0.05 -16.40 -9.79
CA ASP A 190 -1.38 -15.81 -9.70
C ASP A 190 -1.40 -14.59 -8.77
N VAL A 191 -0.61 -14.64 -7.68
CA VAL A 191 -0.50 -13.57 -6.68
C VAL A 191 0.89 -13.53 -6.08
N ILE A 192 1.23 -12.39 -5.47
CA ILE A 192 2.41 -12.23 -4.60
C ILE A 192 1.92 -12.01 -3.17
N ALA A 193 2.48 -12.75 -2.22
CA ALA A 193 2.17 -12.67 -0.81
C ALA A 193 3.36 -12.13 0.00
N PHE A 194 3.09 -11.22 0.92
CA PHE A 194 4.06 -10.66 1.85
C PHE A 194 3.35 -10.03 3.06
N PRO A 195 4.05 -9.82 4.20
CA PRO A 195 3.47 -9.12 5.34
C PRO A 195 3.07 -7.69 4.97
N SER A 196 1.87 -7.24 5.32
CA SER A 196 1.45 -5.85 5.10
C SER A 196 2.30 -4.86 5.90
N VAL A 197 2.75 -5.29 7.09
CA VAL A 197 3.64 -4.56 8.00
C VAL A 197 4.71 -5.50 8.55
N GLN A 198 5.86 -4.98 8.96
CA GLN A 198 6.96 -5.80 9.45
C GLN A 198 6.97 -5.96 10.97
N ILE A 199 6.20 -5.16 11.69
CA ILE A 199 6.03 -5.20 13.14
C ILE A 199 4.56 -5.03 13.51
N PRO A 200 4.11 -5.50 14.68
CA PRO A 200 2.75 -5.21 15.17
C PRO A 200 2.50 -3.71 15.34
N ALA A 201 1.24 -3.30 15.36
CA ALA A 201 0.87 -1.91 15.62
C ALA A 201 1.43 -1.45 16.99
N PRO A 202 2.07 -0.27 17.07
CA PRO A 202 2.55 0.29 18.33
C PRO A 202 1.37 0.73 19.20
N PHE A 203 1.61 0.90 20.50
CA PHE A 203 0.63 1.52 21.37
C PHE A 203 0.36 2.98 20.96
N VAL A 204 -0.87 3.44 21.18
CA VAL A 204 -1.25 4.84 20.89
C VAL A 204 -0.36 5.83 21.66
N SER A 205 0.00 5.51 22.92
CA SER A 205 0.93 6.29 23.73
C SER A 205 2.29 6.50 23.08
N ASP A 206 2.78 5.48 22.35
CA ASP A 206 4.09 5.52 21.70
C ASP A 206 4.06 6.32 20.40
N VAL A 207 2.89 6.37 19.75
CA VAL A 207 2.68 7.13 18.51
C VAL A 207 2.50 8.63 18.79
N VAL A 208 1.78 8.97 19.87
CA VAL A 208 1.45 10.36 20.23
C VAL A 208 2.51 10.98 21.15
N GLY A 209 3.37 10.17 21.76
CA GLY A 209 4.43 10.58 22.66
C GLY A 209 5.77 10.82 21.96
N THR A 210 6.81 10.90 22.79
CA THR A 210 8.21 11.14 22.35
C THR A 210 8.87 9.98 21.62
N LEU A 211 8.25 8.79 21.66
CA LEU A 211 8.75 7.56 21.03
C LEU A 211 8.18 7.32 19.62
N PHE A 212 7.55 8.32 19.04
CA PHE A 212 6.99 8.20 17.68
C PHE A 212 8.05 7.75 16.68
N ARG A 213 7.81 6.62 16.04
CA ARG A 213 8.65 6.12 14.96
C ARG A 213 8.25 6.83 13.66
N HIS A 214 9.08 7.74 13.18
CA HIS A 214 8.85 8.49 11.94
C HIS A 214 8.73 7.59 10.69
N HIS A 215 9.24 6.36 10.77
CA HIS A 215 9.22 5.39 9.68
C HIS A 215 8.66 4.06 10.20
N PHE A 216 7.33 3.96 10.23
CA PHE A 216 6.69 2.68 10.50
C PHE A 216 6.97 1.73 9.33
N PRO A 217 7.53 0.52 9.59
CA PRO A 217 7.95 -0.39 8.53
C PRO A 217 6.72 -1.07 7.89
N THR A 218 6.19 -0.43 6.87
CA THR A 218 5.03 -0.92 6.10
C THR A 218 5.43 -1.31 4.68
N ASN A 219 4.84 -2.39 4.17
CA ASN A 219 5.00 -2.85 2.80
C ASN A 219 3.82 -2.47 1.91
N THR A 220 2.76 -1.85 2.46
CA THR A 220 1.58 -1.43 1.71
C THR A 220 1.89 -0.40 0.63
N SER A 221 3.00 0.33 0.76
CA SER A 221 3.50 1.27 -0.23
C SER A 221 3.84 0.60 -1.57
N ILE A 222 4.23 -0.67 -1.59
CA ILE A 222 4.61 -1.38 -2.83
C ILE A 222 3.45 -1.35 -3.82
N ALA A 223 2.30 -1.90 -3.46
CA ALA A 223 1.16 -1.95 -4.37
C ALA A 223 0.61 -0.55 -4.70
N SER A 224 0.57 0.37 -3.72
CA SER A 224 0.05 1.72 -3.93
C SER A 224 0.92 2.56 -4.86
N GLN A 225 2.25 2.47 -4.76
CA GLN A 225 3.18 3.18 -5.65
C GLN A 225 3.14 2.61 -7.07
N LEU A 226 2.86 1.32 -7.22
CA LEU A 226 2.80 0.64 -8.51
C LEU A 226 1.41 0.65 -9.14
N HIS A 227 0.40 1.19 -8.47
CA HIS A 227 -1.00 1.15 -8.90
C HIS A 227 -1.48 -0.29 -9.16
N HIS A 228 -0.97 -1.27 -8.39
CA HIS A 228 -1.41 -2.65 -8.46
C HIS A 228 -2.54 -2.93 -7.46
N PRO A 229 -3.48 -3.80 -7.81
CA PRO A 229 -4.50 -4.24 -6.87
C PRO A 229 -3.85 -4.99 -5.70
N ALA A 230 -4.32 -4.71 -4.49
CA ALA A 230 -3.85 -5.38 -3.28
C ALA A 230 -4.99 -5.58 -2.29
N ILE A 231 -4.88 -6.62 -1.49
CA ILE A 231 -5.78 -6.91 -0.39
C ILE A 231 -4.98 -7.35 0.83
N SER A 232 -5.31 -6.82 2.00
CA SER A 232 -4.79 -7.33 3.27
C SER A 232 -5.84 -8.25 3.89
N ILE A 233 -5.42 -9.44 4.28
CA ILE A 233 -6.26 -10.44 4.93
C ILE A 233 -5.65 -10.84 6.27
N PRO A 234 -6.46 -11.10 7.31
CA PRO A 234 -5.96 -11.62 8.57
C PRO A 234 -5.37 -13.02 8.38
N VAL A 235 -4.15 -13.23 8.84
CA VAL A 235 -3.46 -14.52 8.72
C VAL A 235 -3.22 -15.20 10.07
N GLY A 236 -3.42 -14.48 11.17
CA GLY A 236 -3.25 -14.97 12.54
C GLY A 236 -3.08 -13.82 13.52
N PHE A 237 -2.66 -14.14 14.72
CA PHE A 237 -2.39 -13.17 15.79
C PHE A 237 -0.98 -13.41 16.33
N THR A 238 -0.25 -12.33 16.58
CA THR A 238 1.05 -12.39 17.21
C THR A 238 0.93 -12.85 18.66
N GLU A 239 1.73 -13.81 19.07
CA GLU A 239 1.61 -14.44 20.39
C GLU A 239 1.72 -13.43 21.56
N LYS A 240 2.68 -12.52 21.48
CA LYS A 240 2.97 -11.58 22.57
C LYS A 240 1.97 -10.42 22.66
N SER A 241 1.57 -9.86 21.53
CA SER A 241 0.69 -8.67 21.51
C SER A 241 -0.78 -9.01 21.29
N GLY A 242 -1.09 -10.20 20.80
CA GLY A 242 -2.45 -10.60 20.41
C GLY A 242 -3.01 -9.78 19.24
N LEU A 243 -2.15 -9.05 18.51
CA LEU A 243 -2.55 -8.24 17.37
C LEU A 243 -2.46 -9.06 16.07
N PRO A 244 -3.38 -8.80 15.10
CA PRO A 244 -3.38 -9.48 13.81
C PRO A 244 -2.23 -9.03 12.92
#